data_7e9975cfb0c5e1a9384b6ce7358eb9fc
#
_entry.id   7e9975cfb0c5e1a9384b6ce7358eb9fc
#
_cell.length_a   1.000
_cell.length_b   1.000
_cell.length_c   1.000
_cell.angle_alpha   90.00
_cell.angle_beta   90.00
_cell.angle_gamma   90.00
#
_symmetry.space_group_name_H-M   'P 1'
#
loop_
_entity.id
_entity.type
_entity.pdbx_description
1 polymer ?
#
loop_
_entity_poly.entity_id
_entity_poly.type
_entity_poly.pdbx_seq_one_letter_code
_entity_poly.pdbx_strand_id
1 'polypeptide(L)'
;MSSSETPRFGSIIWTDLTIPNAEELRDFYAGVAGWTAAPVRMGTYADYQMNAPATGESVAGICHARGVNAGLPPQWLMYISVEDIIRSAARCTELGGTILVPPRPMGSYGTFCVIRDPAGAVAALFQPAKTSS
;
A
#
# COMPACT_ATOMS: atom_id res chain seq x y z
N MET A 1 -19.34 4.54 12.57
CA MET A 1 -19.38 4.47 11.66
C MET A 1 -19.78 3.45 11.08
N SER A 2 -19.84 3.46 10.27
CA SER A 2 -20.61 2.56 9.76
C SER A 2 -19.94 1.56 8.95
N SER A 3 -19.99 0.38 9.39
CA SER A 3 -19.56 -0.73 8.62
C SER A 3 -20.46 -0.97 7.43
N SER A 4 -21.53 -0.26 7.36
CA SER A 4 -22.46 -0.41 6.27
C SER A 4 -22.07 0.37 5.03
N GLU A 5 -20.95 1.06 5.10
CA GLU A 5 -20.54 1.83 3.95
C GLU A 5 -20.21 0.94 2.78
N THR A 6 -20.67 1.33 1.62
CA THR A 6 -20.34 0.66 0.38
C THR A 6 -18.88 0.85 0.07
N PRO A 7 -18.15 -0.19 -0.33
CA PRO A 7 -16.77 -0.02 -0.76
C PRO A 7 -16.67 1.01 -1.86
N ARG A 8 -15.63 1.81 -1.81
CA ARG A 8 -15.45 2.91 -2.74
C ARG A 8 -14.40 2.51 -3.76
N PHE A 9 -14.79 1.59 -4.63
CA PHE A 9 -13.87 1.10 -5.66
C PHE A 9 -13.47 2.26 -6.57
N GLY A 10 -12.20 2.25 -6.94
CA GLY A 10 -11.59 3.34 -7.69
C GLY A 10 -10.99 4.42 -6.82
N SER A 11 -11.25 4.40 -5.51
CA SER A 11 -10.69 5.39 -4.59
C SER A 11 -9.24 5.05 -4.28
N ILE A 12 -8.44 6.09 -4.07
CA ILE A 12 -7.10 5.92 -3.52
C ILE A 12 -7.25 5.85 -2.01
N ILE A 13 -6.96 4.68 -1.44
CA ILE A 13 -7.29 4.42 -0.04
C ILE A 13 -6.08 4.43 0.89
N TRP A 14 -4.87 4.40 0.34
CA TRP A 14 -3.66 4.31 1.14
C TRP A 14 -2.45 4.70 0.31
N THR A 15 -1.34 4.99 0.99
CA THR A 15 -0.06 5.18 0.32
C THR A 15 1.05 4.57 1.19
N ASP A 16 2.03 3.93 0.56
CA ASP A 16 3.18 3.33 1.23
C ASP A 16 4.47 3.75 0.55
N LEU A 17 5.50 3.92 1.34
CA LEU A 17 6.87 4.07 0.86
C LEU A 17 7.63 2.80 1.27
N THR A 18 8.20 2.08 0.31
CA THR A 18 8.92 0.84 0.57
C THR A 18 10.38 1.05 0.16
N ILE A 19 11.29 1.06 1.14
CA ILE A 19 12.69 1.38 0.93
C ILE A 19 13.55 0.55 1.90
N PRO A 20 14.86 0.35 1.59
CA PRO A 20 15.70 -0.44 2.48
C PRO A 20 16.02 0.25 3.80
N ASN A 21 15.98 1.58 3.83
CA ASN A 21 16.34 2.35 5.02
C ASN A 21 15.10 2.96 5.69
N ALA A 22 14.14 2.10 6.04
CA ALA A 22 12.84 2.54 6.57
C ALA A 22 12.97 3.41 7.81
N GLU A 23 13.89 3.08 8.73
CA GLU A 23 14.04 3.87 9.96
C GLU A 23 14.50 5.29 9.68
N GLU A 24 15.38 5.46 8.72
CA GLU A 24 15.84 6.78 8.34
C GLU A 24 14.69 7.61 7.77
N LEU A 25 13.86 7.00 6.93
CA LEU A 25 12.73 7.68 6.31
C LEU A 25 11.63 7.96 7.33
N ARG A 26 11.40 7.03 8.26
CA ARG A 26 10.49 7.27 9.38
C ARG A 26 10.86 8.57 10.11
N ASP A 27 12.15 8.71 10.43
CA ASP A 27 12.62 9.88 11.18
C ASP A 27 12.60 11.15 10.32
N PHE A 28 12.91 11.01 9.05
CA PHE A 28 12.87 12.12 8.11
C PHE A 28 11.45 12.72 8.05
N TYR A 29 10.45 11.87 7.85
CA TYR A 29 9.08 12.35 7.71
C TYR A 29 8.49 12.79 9.05
N ALA A 30 8.94 12.21 10.16
CA ALA A 30 8.54 12.73 11.46
C ALA A 30 8.99 14.18 11.62
N GLY A 31 10.21 14.50 11.17
CA GLY A 31 10.73 15.86 11.25
C GLY A 31 10.12 16.82 10.25
N VAL A 32 9.91 16.34 9.02
CA VAL A 32 9.46 17.21 7.92
C VAL A 32 7.95 17.42 7.96
N ALA A 33 7.18 16.38 8.22
CA ALA A 33 5.72 16.43 8.14
C ALA A 33 5.05 16.41 9.51
N GLY A 34 5.81 16.20 10.57
CA GLY A 34 5.25 16.14 11.91
C GLY A 34 4.51 14.85 12.22
N TRP A 35 4.67 13.84 11.38
CA TRP A 35 4.01 12.55 11.62
C TRP A 35 4.59 11.85 12.85
N THR A 36 3.75 11.09 13.55
CA THR A 36 4.23 10.18 14.59
C THR A 36 4.22 8.76 14.04
N ALA A 37 5.20 7.97 14.42
CA ALA A 37 5.35 6.62 13.89
C ALA A 37 4.92 5.60 14.93
N ALA A 38 4.20 4.56 14.48
CA ALA A 38 3.84 3.43 15.31
C ALA A 38 4.40 2.18 14.63
N PRO A 39 5.19 1.35 15.33
CA PRO A 39 5.76 0.16 14.72
C PRO A 39 4.69 -0.90 14.48
N VAL A 40 4.83 -1.61 13.36
CA VAL A 40 4.01 -2.74 13.02
C VAL A 40 4.92 -3.95 12.92
N ARG A 41 4.74 -4.91 13.82
CA ARG A 41 5.61 -6.07 13.89
C ARG A 41 5.50 -6.93 12.64
N MET A 42 6.65 -7.23 12.06
CA MET A 42 6.75 -8.04 10.86
C MET A 42 7.68 -9.25 11.12
N GLY A 43 7.56 -9.87 12.28
CA GLY A 43 8.45 -10.95 12.68
C GLY A 43 9.70 -10.39 13.35
N THR A 44 10.85 -10.48 12.68
CA THR A 44 12.13 -10.03 13.26
C THR A 44 12.40 -8.55 13.05
N TYR A 45 11.53 -7.84 12.31
CA TYR A 45 11.68 -6.40 12.07
C TYR A 45 10.31 -5.75 12.18
N ALA A 46 10.27 -4.43 12.04
CA ALA A 46 9.02 -3.69 12.08
C ALA A 46 8.95 -2.74 10.89
N ASP A 47 7.78 -2.63 10.30
CA ASP A 47 7.44 -1.55 9.40
C ASP A 47 6.75 -0.48 10.25
N TYR A 48 6.40 0.66 9.65
CA TYR A 48 5.88 1.77 10.42
C TYR A 48 4.60 2.29 9.81
N GLN A 49 3.64 2.52 10.70
CA GLN A 49 2.39 3.19 10.37
C GLN A 49 2.58 4.64 10.79
N MET A 50 2.41 5.55 9.86
CA MET A 50 2.60 6.97 10.13
C MET A 50 1.26 7.60 10.43
N ASN A 51 1.20 8.36 11.51
CA ASN A 51 -0.05 8.90 12.01
C ASN A 51 0.00 10.43 12.00
N ALA A 52 -1.13 11.04 11.66
CA ALA A 52 -1.28 12.48 11.73
C ALA A 52 -1.31 12.89 13.20
N PRO A 53 -0.45 13.83 13.64
CA PRO A 53 -0.35 14.12 15.07
C PRO A 53 -1.61 14.74 15.65
N ALA A 54 -2.35 15.51 14.87
CA ALA A 54 -3.53 16.20 15.40
C ALA A 54 -4.68 15.25 15.72
N THR A 55 -4.80 14.15 14.95
CA THR A 55 -5.94 13.24 15.10
C THR A 55 -5.54 11.85 15.54
N GLY A 56 -4.26 11.48 15.39
CA GLY A 56 -3.80 10.12 15.62
C GLY A 56 -4.19 9.17 14.51
N GLU A 57 -4.77 9.68 13.43
CA GLU A 57 -5.23 8.86 12.32
C GLU A 57 -4.05 8.36 11.49
N SER A 58 -4.08 7.08 11.13
CA SER A 58 -3.06 6.50 10.26
C SER A 58 -3.26 7.01 8.84
N VAL A 59 -2.22 7.56 8.25
CA VAL A 59 -2.33 8.18 6.93
C VAL A 59 -1.42 7.55 5.89
N ALA A 60 -0.37 6.82 6.31
CA ALA A 60 0.58 6.24 5.35
C ALA A 60 1.40 5.15 6.03
N GLY A 61 2.12 4.37 5.23
CA GLY A 61 3.05 3.37 5.73
C GLY A 61 4.46 3.62 5.24
N ILE A 62 5.45 3.26 6.04
CA ILE A 62 6.86 3.25 5.64
C ILE A 62 7.36 1.85 5.93
N CYS A 63 7.75 1.14 4.88
CA CYS A 63 8.00 -0.29 4.94
C CYS A 63 9.41 -0.62 4.45
N HIS A 64 9.94 -1.73 4.97
CA HIS A 64 11.23 -2.23 4.49
C HIS A 64 11.06 -2.92 3.16
N ALA A 65 12.01 -2.69 2.24
CA ALA A 65 12.02 -3.34 0.94
C ALA A 65 12.54 -4.76 1.10
N ARG A 66 11.63 -5.70 1.28
CA ARG A 66 11.96 -7.11 1.52
C ARG A 66 11.08 -8.02 0.68
N GLY A 67 11.57 -9.22 0.42
CA GLY A 67 10.81 -10.25 -0.27
C GLY A 67 10.35 -9.77 -1.63
N VAL A 68 9.07 -9.94 -1.92
CA VAL A 68 8.51 -9.59 -3.22
C VAL A 68 8.57 -8.08 -3.49
N ASN A 69 8.72 -7.28 -2.43
CA ASN A 69 8.76 -5.82 -2.56
C ASN A 69 10.19 -5.28 -2.62
N ALA A 70 11.20 -6.14 -2.62
CA ALA A 70 12.59 -5.69 -2.56
C ALA A 70 12.99 -4.85 -3.77
N GLY A 71 12.38 -5.09 -4.92
CA GLY A 71 12.72 -4.37 -6.15
C GLY A 71 11.86 -3.17 -6.45
N LEU A 72 10.98 -2.75 -5.53
CA LEU A 72 10.11 -1.61 -5.78
C LEU A 72 10.92 -0.32 -5.81
N PRO A 73 10.54 0.65 -6.66
CA PRO A 73 11.26 1.92 -6.70
C PRO A 73 10.98 2.73 -5.43
N PRO A 74 11.90 3.64 -5.05
CA PRO A 74 11.73 4.46 -3.86
C PRO A 74 10.74 5.59 -4.15
N GLN A 75 9.47 5.28 -4.04
CA GLN A 75 8.40 6.24 -4.31
C GLN A 75 7.19 5.92 -3.45
N TRP A 76 6.35 6.91 -3.23
CA TRP A 76 5.09 6.71 -2.53
C TRP A 76 4.13 6.01 -3.50
N LEU A 77 3.78 4.77 -3.15
CA LEU A 77 2.83 4.00 -3.95
C LEU A 77 1.44 4.30 -3.46
N MET A 78 0.59 4.78 -4.36
CA MET A 78 -0.82 4.90 -4.00
C MET A 78 -1.53 3.59 -4.26
N TYR A 79 -2.47 3.25 -3.39
CA TYR A 79 -3.25 2.03 -3.48
C TYR A 79 -4.65 2.37 -3.93
N ILE A 80 -5.03 1.84 -5.09
CA ILE A 80 -6.35 2.06 -5.67
C ILE A 80 -7.23 0.86 -5.33
N SER A 81 -8.35 1.11 -4.69
CA SER A 81 -9.28 0.03 -4.32
C SER A 81 -10.00 -0.48 -5.56
N VAL A 82 -10.02 -1.80 -5.74
CA VAL A 82 -10.70 -2.43 -6.88
C VAL A 82 -11.59 -3.57 -6.38
N GLU A 83 -12.60 -3.87 -7.18
CA GLU A 83 -13.57 -4.90 -6.81
C GLU A 83 -13.03 -6.30 -7.04
N ASP A 84 -12.31 -6.50 -8.14
CA ASP A 84 -11.82 -7.81 -8.55
C ASP A 84 -10.39 -7.63 -9.05
N ILE A 85 -9.43 -7.91 -8.18
CA ILE A 85 -8.03 -7.63 -8.47
C ILE A 85 -7.45 -8.56 -9.55
N ILE A 86 -7.98 -9.77 -9.67
CA ILE A 86 -7.55 -10.68 -10.72
C ILE A 86 -7.94 -10.12 -12.08
N ARG A 87 -9.17 -9.62 -12.18
CA ARG A 87 -9.64 -9.00 -13.41
C ARG A 87 -8.85 -7.71 -13.70
N SER A 88 -8.60 -6.91 -12.68
CA SER A 88 -7.83 -5.68 -12.85
C SER A 88 -6.42 -5.95 -13.33
N ALA A 89 -5.77 -7.00 -12.79
CA ALA A 89 -4.42 -7.37 -13.23
C ALA A 89 -4.43 -7.81 -14.69
N ALA A 90 -5.43 -8.58 -15.11
CA ALA A 90 -5.55 -9.00 -16.49
C ALA A 90 -5.76 -7.81 -17.43
N ARG A 91 -6.60 -6.86 -17.01
CA ARG A 91 -6.82 -5.64 -17.80
C ARG A 91 -5.57 -4.79 -17.89
N CYS A 92 -4.76 -4.75 -16.83
CA CYS A 92 -3.51 -4.02 -16.84
C CYS A 92 -2.63 -4.50 -17.99
N THR A 93 -2.46 -5.81 -18.10
CA THR A 93 -1.62 -6.40 -19.14
C THR A 93 -2.23 -6.14 -20.53
N GLU A 94 -3.54 -6.27 -20.66
CA GLU A 94 -4.21 -6.05 -21.95
C GLU A 94 -4.05 -4.62 -22.43
N LEU A 95 -3.99 -3.67 -21.49
CA LEU A 95 -3.94 -2.25 -21.82
C LEU A 95 -2.50 -1.69 -21.87
N GLY A 96 -1.50 -2.55 -21.84
CA GLY A 96 -0.12 -2.13 -22.04
C GLY A 96 0.69 -1.92 -20.76
N GLY A 97 0.12 -2.26 -19.61
CA GLY A 97 0.84 -2.21 -18.35
C GLY A 97 1.61 -3.48 -18.07
N THR A 98 2.35 -3.47 -16.98
CA THR A 98 3.17 -4.61 -16.54
C THR A 98 2.83 -4.94 -15.09
N ILE A 99 2.77 -6.23 -14.77
CA ILE A 99 2.58 -6.66 -13.38
C ILE A 99 3.95 -6.80 -12.73
N LEU A 100 4.22 -6.00 -11.71
CA LEU A 100 5.47 -6.06 -10.97
C LEU A 100 5.37 -7.03 -9.80
N VAL A 101 4.25 -7.02 -9.09
CA VAL A 101 3.97 -7.97 -8.02
C VAL A 101 2.57 -8.53 -8.29
N PRO A 102 2.46 -9.84 -8.60
CA PRO A 102 1.15 -10.43 -8.87
C PRO A 102 0.24 -10.37 -7.66
N PRO A 103 -1.08 -10.49 -7.85
CA PRO A 103 -2.01 -10.47 -6.73
C PRO A 103 -1.63 -11.46 -5.64
N ARG A 104 -1.58 -10.99 -4.42
CA ARG A 104 -1.20 -11.82 -3.28
C ARG A 104 -1.83 -11.27 -2.00
N PRO A 105 -2.00 -12.11 -0.99
CA PRO A 105 -2.61 -11.67 0.27
C PRO A 105 -1.78 -10.60 0.98
N MET A 106 -2.48 -9.67 1.61
CA MET A 106 -1.89 -8.69 2.50
C MET A 106 -2.51 -8.94 3.87
N GLY A 107 -2.05 -9.99 4.53
CA GLY A 107 -2.61 -10.43 5.80
C GLY A 107 -4.11 -10.70 5.65
N SER A 108 -4.87 -10.28 6.64
CA SER A 108 -6.32 -10.43 6.62
C SER A 108 -7.02 -9.22 5.99
N TYR A 109 -6.27 -8.22 5.55
CA TYR A 109 -6.86 -6.99 5.03
C TYR A 109 -7.44 -7.16 3.63
N GLY A 110 -6.84 -8.01 2.83
CA GLY A 110 -7.28 -8.19 1.45
C GLY A 110 -6.14 -8.70 0.58
N THR A 111 -6.17 -8.34 -0.69
CA THR A 111 -5.20 -8.79 -1.68
C THR A 111 -4.64 -7.56 -2.39
N PHE A 112 -3.34 -7.54 -2.64
CA PHE A 112 -2.72 -6.41 -3.34
C PHE A 112 -1.93 -6.90 -4.55
N CYS A 113 -1.64 -5.96 -5.43
CA CYS A 113 -0.91 -6.18 -6.66
C CYS A 113 -0.18 -4.89 -6.98
N VAL A 114 1.02 -4.96 -7.52
CA VAL A 114 1.76 -3.75 -7.92
C VAL A 114 1.94 -3.78 -9.44
N ILE A 115 1.64 -2.67 -10.08
CA ILE A 115 1.66 -2.56 -11.53
C ILE A 115 2.54 -1.39 -11.95
N ARG A 116 3.05 -1.48 -13.20
CA ARG A 116 3.65 -0.34 -13.89
C ARG A 116 2.70 0.01 -15.03
N ASP A 117 2.30 1.27 -15.11
CA ASP A 117 1.38 1.69 -16.17
C ASP A 117 2.13 1.94 -17.48
N PRO A 118 1.43 2.22 -18.58
CA PRO A 118 2.10 2.42 -19.88
C PRO A 118 3.06 3.59 -19.93
N ALA A 119 2.98 4.52 -19.00
CA ALA A 119 3.93 5.63 -18.90
C ALA A 119 5.15 5.29 -18.05
N GLY A 120 5.15 4.12 -17.40
CA GLY A 120 6.23 3.71 -16.53
C GLY A 120 6.01 4.07 -15.06
N ALA A 121 4.87 4.63 -14.70
CA ALA A 121 4.57 4.96 -13.31
C ALA A 121 4.12 3.71 -12.57
N VAL A 122 4.50 3.62 -11.30
CA VAL A 122 4.20 2.43 -10.48
C VAL A 122 3.11 2.79 -9.48
N ALA A 123 2.13 1.92 -9.36
CA ALA A 123 1.02 2.08 -8.42
C ALA A 123 0.61 0.71 -7.90
N ALA A 124 -0.20 0.68 -6.85
CA ALA A 124 -0.70 -0.57 -6.31
C ALA A 124 -2.21 -0.64 -6.45
N LEU A 125 -2.71 -1.86 -6.57
CA LEU A 125 -4.13 -2.15 -6.54
C LEU A 125 -4.42 -2.92 -5.27
N PHE A 126 -5.59 -2.72 -4.71
CA PHE A 126 -5.97 -3.39 -3.47
C PHE A 126 -7.43 -3.82 -3.54
N GLN A 127 -7.66 -5.11 -3.31
CA GLN A 127 -9.01 -5.63 -3.18
C GLN A 127 -9.26 -5.89 -1.71
N PRO A 128 -10.18 -5.15 -1.08
CA PRO A 128 -10.46 -5.38 0.34
C PRO A 128 -10.97 -6.80 0.59
N ALA A 129 -10.67 -7.33 1.76
CA ALA A 129 -11.18 -8.62 2.15
C ALA A 129 -12.70 -8.57 2.18
N LYS A 130 -13.33 -9.63 1.70
CA LYS A 130 -14.79 -9.69 1.73
C LYS A 130 -15.23 -9.93 3.17
N THR A 131 -16.23 -9.16 3.59
CA THR A 131 -16.80 -9.38 4.90
C THR A 131 -17.68 -10.61 4.83
N SER A 132 -17.57 -11.46 5.83
CA SER A 132 -18.48 -12.57 5.91
C SER A 132 -19.82 -12.08 6.36
N SER A 133 -20.82 -12.59 5.83
CA SER A 133 -22.18 -12.17 6.23
C SER A 133 -22.97 -13.33 6.75
#